data_b10de9e9fe28fa3110e5ff9e138d0d02
#
_entry.id   b10de9e9fe28fa3110e5ff9e138d0d02
#
_cell.length_a   1.000
_cell.length_b   1.000
_cell.length_c   1.000
_cell.angle_alpha   90.00
_cell.angle_beta   90.00
_cell.angle_gamma   90.00
#
_symmetry.space_group_name_H-M   'P 1'
#
loop_
_entity.id
_entity.type
_entity.pdbx_description
1 polymer ?
#
loop_
_entity_poly.entity_id
_entity_poly.type
_entity_poly.pdbx_seq_one_letter_code
_entity_poly.pdbx_strand_id
1 'polypeptide(L)'
;MVKRALRWREDACVLEGPDLVEAALAAGAELEALYVDAARADDPRLEALVARARDAGVRAFALAPGVLERVADAVTPQGILAAARLPVATLEAVRPGTVLVLCDLRDPGNVGTLIRTADATGAAAVVLCGPGVDPTNPKALRASAGSIFHVPVVVAELDDALADLRAKGARVLASVARGGDDPCACDLTGPCALLIGNEATGLTEADVARCDGSLTIPMVGRAESLNAAMAGAMLAYEAMVQRRHGRASRTF
;
A
#
# COMPACT_ATOMS: atom_id res chain seq x y z
N MET A 1 20.95 -2.26 4.32
CA MET A 1 19.62 -2.61 3.69
C MET A 1 19.36 -4.10 3.85
N VAL A 2 18.28 -4.47 4.52
CA VAL A 2 17.90 -5.89 4.68
C VAL A 2 17.27 -6.38 3.37
N LYS A 3 17.89 -7.39 2.73
CA LYS A 3 17.41 -7.94 1.45
C LYS A 3 15.99 -8.52 1.60
N ARG A 4 15.15 -8.40 0.53
CA ARG A 4 13.80 -8.97 0.47
C ARG A 4 13.74 -10.41 0.98
N ALA A 5 14.61 -11.29 0.45
CA ALA A 5 14.67 -12.70 0.85
C ALA A 5 14.90 -12.90 2.36
N LEU A 6 15.66 -12.01 3.01
CA LEU A 6 15.89 -12.10 4.45
C LEU A 6 14.64 -11.68 5.22
N ARG A 7 13.98 -10.56 4.85
CA ARG A 7 12.74 -10.13 5.49
C ARG A 7 11.66 -11.21 5.47
N TRP A 8 11.46 -11.82 4.30
CA TRP A 8 10.45 -12.87 4.13
C TRP A 8 10.81 -14.17 4.84
N ARG A 9 12.12 -14.53 4.89
CA ARG A 9 12.57 -15.71 5.64
C ARG A 9 12.40 -15.55 7.14
N GLU A 10 12.70 -14.37 7.66
CA GLU A 10 12.64 -14.06 9.10
C GLU A 10 11.24 -13.53 9.51
N ASP A 11 10.31 -13.39 8.57
CA ASP A 11 8.97 -12.78 8.78
C ASP A 11 9.07 -11.41 9.47
N ALA A 12 10.08 -10.60 9.10
CA ALA A 12 10.39 -9.35 9.79
C ALA A 12 10.72 -8.20 8.84
N CYS A 13 10.35 -6.99 9.23
CA CYS A 13 10.71 -5.75 8.54
C CYS A 13 11.22 -4.68 9.51
N VAL A 14 11.82 -3.63 8.96
CA VAL A 14 12.25 -2.47 9.73
C VAL A 14 11.34 -1.30 9.43
N LEU A 15 10.75 -0.74 10.48
CA LEU A 15 9.97 0.49 10.43
C LEU A 15 10.87 1.66 10.79
N GLU A 16 10.95 2.66 9.92
CA GLU A 16 11.80 3.82 10.09
C GLU A 16 11.02 5.10 10.33
N GLY A 17 11.35 5.77 11.41
CA GLY A 17 10.79 7.06 11.77
C GLY A 17 9.58 6.99 12.71
N PRO A 18 9.33 8.11 13.43
CA PRO A 18 8.31 8.15 14.50
C PRO A 18 6.89 7.93 13.98
N ASP A 19 6.55 8.44 12.79
CA ASP A 19 5.19 8.31 12.23
C ASP A 19 4.82 6.85 11.98
N LEU A 20 5.75 6.08 11.38
CA LEU A 20 5.50 4.68 11.04
C LEU A 20 5.47 3.80 12.29
N VAL A 21 6.35 4.07 13.26
CA VAL A 21 6.35 3.37 14.56
C VAL A 21 5.08 3.69 15.34
N GLU A 22 4.62 4.94 15.33
CA GLU A 22 3.39 5.36 15.98
C GLU A 22 2.16 4.67 15.39
N ALA A 23 2.07 4.61 14.06
CA ALA A 23 1.00 3.93 13.35
C ALA A 23 0.98 2.42 13.67
N ALA A 24 2.14 1.77 13.69
CA ALA A 24 2.27 0.37 14.05
C ALA A 24 1.79 0.09 15.49
N LEU A 25 2.22 0.91 16.46
CA LEU A 25 1.77 0.82 17.86
C LEU A 25 0.25 1.05 17.99
N ALA A 26 -0.30 2.02 17.26
CA ALA A 26 -1.72 2.33 17.28
C ALA A 26 -2.57 1.20 16.68
N ALA A 27 -2.07 0.53 15.66
CA ALA A 27 -2.72 -0.61 15.02
C ALA A 27 -2.54 -1.94 15.78
N GLY A 28 -1.75 -1.97 16.85
CA GLY A 28 -1.43 -3.20 17.59
C GLY A 28 -0.55 -4.17 16.79
N ALA A 29 0.28 -3.66 15.87
CA ALA A 29 1.20 -4.48 15.11
C ALA A 29 2.23 -5.17 16.02
N GLU A 30 2.62 -6.39 15.68
CA GLU A 30 3.64 -7.14 16.43
C GLU A 30 5.03 -6.51 16.25
N LEU A 31 5.46 -5.73 17.25
CA LEU A 31 6.81 -5.19 17.33
C LEU A 31 7.69 -6.11 18.17
N GLU A 32 8.84 -6.50 17.64
CA GLU A 32 9.85 -7.31 18.35
C GLU A 32 10.71 -6.44 19.27
N ALA A 33 11.12 -5.29 18.77
CA ALA A 33 11.98 -4.36 19.49
C ALA A 33 11.91 -2.94 18.90
N LEU A 34 12.20 -1.97 19.77
CA LEU A 34 12.37 -0.57 19.43
C LEU A 34 13.84 -0.17 19.62
N TYR A 35 14.36 0.63 18.70
CA TYR A 35 15.73 1.14 18.75
C TYR A 35 15.70 2.66 18.64
N VAL A 36 16.30 3.36 19.61
CA VAL A 36 16.28 4.84 19.68
C VAL A 36 17.71 5.34 19.73
N ASP A 37 18.00 6.39 18.98
CA ASP A 37 19.29 7.07 19.03
C ASP A 37 19.46 7.74 20.40
N ALA A 38 20.51 7.37 21.15
CA ALA A 38 20.82 7.97 22.44
C ALA A 38 21.09 9.48 22.36
N ALA A 39 21.55 10.00 21.21
CA ALA A 39 21.73 11.43 20.99
C ALA A 39 20.39 12.20 20.94
N ARG A 40 19.26 11.53 20.82
CA ARG A 40 17.92 12.10 20.79
C ARG A 40 17.04 11.63 21.94
N ALA A 41 17.65 11.22 23.05
CA ALA A 41 16.95 10.74 24.25
C ALA A 41 16.00 11.80 24.85
N ASP A 42 16.32 13.09 24.67
CA ASP A 42 15.53 14.22 25.17
C ASP A 42 14.39 14.66 24.20
N ASP A 43 14.15 13.95 23.10
CA ASP A 43 13.05 14.22 22.17
C ASP A 43 11.73 13.73 22.78
N PRO A 44 10.78 14.63 23.16
CA PRO A 44 9.56 14.24 23.87
C PRO A 44 8.69 13.28 23.08
N ARG A 45 8.74 13.34 21.73
CA ARG A 45 7.97 12.44 20.87
C ARG A 45 8.54 11.02 20.91
N LEU A 46 9.88 10.90 20.87
CA LEU A 46 10.53 9.59 20.94
C LEU A 46 10.36 8.97 22.33
N GLU A 47 10.44 9.78 23.39
CA GLU A 47 10.19 9.33 24.77
C GLU A 47 8.75 8.77 24.91
N ALA A 48 7.75 9.47 24.39
CA ALA A 48 6.35 9.01 24.41
C ALA A 48 6.16 7.70 23.64
N LEU A 49 6.82 7.53 22.50
CA LEU A 49 6.77 6.28 21.73
C LEU A 49 7.44 5.12 22.48
N VAL A 50 8.56 5.36 23.12
CA VAL A 50 9.24 4.37 23.97
C VAL A 50 8.36 3.94 25.14
N ALA A 51 7.70 4.88 25.81
CA ALA A 51 6.77 4.58 26.90
C ALA A 51 5.61 3.70 26.40
N ARG A 52 4.95 4.09 25.31
CA ARG A 52 3.85 3.30 24.71
C ARG A 52 4.30 1.90 24.28
N ALA A 53 5.51 1.78 23.71
CA ALA A 53 6.06 0.49 23.32
C ALA A 53 6.30 -0.41 24.56
N ARG A 54 6.84 0.14 25.64
CA ARG A 54 7.04 -0.60 26.90
C ARG A 54 5.71 -1.03 27.53
N ASP A 55 4.70 -0.19 27.52
CA ASP A 55 3.35 -0.50 28.00
C ASP A 55 2.73 -1.66 27.18
N ALA A 56 3.06 -1.73 25.89
CA ALA A 56 2.70 -2.84 24.99
C ALA A 56 3.61 -4.08 25.13
N GLY A 57 4.56 -4.09 26.08
CA GLY A 57 5.49 -5.21 26.31
C GLY A 57 6.66 -5.27 25.33
N VAL A 58 6.87 -4.26 24.50
CA VAL A 58 7.95 -4.19 23.50
C VAL A 58 9.24 -3.68 24.16
N ARG A 59 10.34 -4.39 23.93
CA ARG A 59 11.66 -4.00 24.44
C ARG A 59 12.19 -2.78 23.66
N ALA A 60 12.70 -1.79 24.36
CA ALA A 60 13.33 -0.61 23.78
C ALA A 60 14.81 -0.54 24.14
N PHE A 61 15.65 -0.32 23.15
CA PHE A 61 17.11 -0.25 23.24
C PHE A 61 17.62 1.12 22.79
N ALA A 62 18.53 1.68 23.57
CA ALA A 62 19.27 2.87 23.15
C ALA A 62 20.46 2.47 22.26
N LEU A 63 20.59 3.09 21.10
CA LEU A 63 21.73 2.93 20.20
C LEU A 63 22.74 4.03 20.48
N ALA A 64 24.03 3.67 20.47
CA ALA A 64 25.08 4.67 20.54
C ALA A 64 25.00 5.64 19.33
N PRO A 65 25.43 6.91 19.50
CA PRO A 65 25.40 7.91 18.43
C PRO A 65 26.10 7.39 17.15
N GLY A 66 25.51 7.64 16.00
CA GLY A 66 26.01 7.22 14.68
C GLY A 66 25.74 5.76 14.30
N VAL A 67 25.11 4.95 15.17
CA VAL A 67 24.73 3.58 14.82
C VAL A 67 23.48 3.58 13.96
N LEU A 68 22.50 4.41 14.27
CA LEU A 68 21.23 4.47 13.56
C LEU A 68 21.42 4.89 12.10
N GLU A 69 22.31 5.85 11.83
CA GLU A 69 22.68 6.33 10.48
C GLU A 69 23.30 5.23 9.61
N ARG A 70 23.94 4.24 10.22
CA ARG A 70 24.57 3.12 9.50
C ARG A 70 23.59 2.02 9.15
N VAL A 71 22.47 1.89 9.89
CA VAL A 71 21.50 0.80 9.71
C VAL A 71 20.22 1.26 9.02
N ALA A 72 19.88 2.55 9.11
CA ALA A 72 18.72 3.14 8.45
C ALA A 72 18.89 3.15 6.93
N ASP A 73 17.77 3.06 6.22
CA ASP A 73 17.68 3.22 4.76
C ASP A 73 17.43 4.68 4.36
N ALA A 74 16.86 5.48 5.27
CA ALA A 74 16.60 6.89 5.05
C ALA A 74 17.89 7.70 5.05
N VAL A 75 18.01 8.68 4.15
CA VAL A 75 19.14 9.62 4.07
C VAL A 75 19.28 10.45 5.34
N THR A 76 18.15 10.78 5.96
CA THR A 76 18.10 11.53 7.24
C THR A 76 17.22 10.74 8.21
N PRO A 77 17.82 9.84 9.01
CA PRO A 77 17.08 9.07 10.01
C PRO A 77 16.47 9.97 11.08
N GLN A 78 15.28 9.61 11.51
CA GLN A 78 14.49 10.41 12.48
C GLN A 78 14.66 9.95 13.95
N GLY A 79 15.73 9.24 14.25
CA GLY A 79 16.10 8.87 15.61
C GLY A 79 15.44 7.64 16.19
N ILE A 80 14.58 6.95 15.45
CA ILE A 80 13.89 5.74 15.92
C ILE A 80 13.70 4.73 14.79
N LEU A 81 13.89 3.45 15.12
CA LEU A 81 13.59 2.28 14.30
C LEU A 81 12.79 1.27 15.13
N ALA A 82 11.96 0.48 14.48
CA ALA A 82 11.38 -0.73 15.09
C ALA A 82 11.61 -1.95 14.20
N ALA A 83 11.90 -3.09 14.81
CA ALA A 83 11.76 -4.39 14.18
C ALA A 83 10.32 -4.85 14.39
N ALA A 84 9.65 -5.23 13.32
CA ALA A 84 8.25 -5.62 13.32
C ALA A 84 8.03 -6.85 12.46
N ARG A 85 7.00 -7.63 12.75
CA ARG A 85 6.51 -8.69 11.88
C ARG A 85 6.02 -8.11 10.55
N LEU A 86 6.09 -8.88 9.46
CA LEU A 86 5.62 -8.42 8.16
C LEU A 86 4.11 -8.10 8.20
N PRO A 87 3.69 -6.87 7.87
CA PRO A 87 2.28 -6.52 7.83
C PRO A 87 1.63 -6.96 6.50
N VAL A 88 1.70 -8.27 6.20
CA VAL A 88 1.19 -8.87 4.97
C VAL A 88 0.08 -9.85 5.32
N ALA A 89 -1.06 -9.69 4.65
CA ALA A 89 -2.25 -10.52 4.83
C ALA A 89 -2.34 -11.62 3.75
N THR A 90 -3.31 -12.51 3.91
CA THR A 90 -3.68 -13.51 2.90
C THR A 90 -4.95 -13.08 2.15
N LEU A 91 -5.25 -13.72 1.01
CA LEU A 91 -6.47 -13.43 0.23
C LEU A 91 -7.76 -13.62 1.05
N GLU A 92 -7.77 -14.52 2.03
CA GLU A 92 -8.93 -14.74 2.92
C GLU A 92 -9.29 -13.49 3.75
N ALA A 93 -8.32 -12.62 4.04
CA ALA A 93 -8.58 -11.38 4.77
C ALA A 93 -9.27 -10.31 3.90
N VAL A 94 -9.30 -10.46 2.58
CA VAL A 94 -9.91 -9.52 1.64
C VAL A 94 -11.42 -9.63 1.70
N ARG A 95 -12.09 -8.53 2.06
CA ARG A 95 -13.56 -8.44 2.08
C ARG A 95 -14.11 -7.93 0.75
N PRO A 96 -15.40 -8.18 0.43
CA PRO A 96 -16.03 -7.55 -0.74
C PRO A 96 -15.95 -6.02 -0.66
N GLY A 97 -15.56 -5.39 -1.77
CA GLY A 97 -15.39 -3.94 -1.85
C GLY A 97 -14.51 -3.54 -3.02
N THR A 98 -13.99 -2.32 -3.04
CA THR A 98 -12.96 -1.94 -4.01
C THR A 98 -11.63 -2.51 -3.59
N VAL A 99 -10.94 -3.18 -4.49
CA VAL A 99 -9.59 -3.72 -4.29
C VAL A 99 -8.67 -3.13 -5.35
N LEU A 100 -7.51 -2.62 -4.94
CA LEU A 100 -6.44 -2.22 -5.87
C LEU A 100 -5.54 -3.44 -6.14
N VAL A 101 -5.44 -3.86 -7.39
CA VAL A 101 -4.57 -4.96 -7.82
C VAL A 101 -3.39 -4.36 -8.59
N LEU A 102 -2.20 -4.47 -8.02
CA LEU A 102 -0.98 -3.85 -8.53
C LEU A 102 -0.15 -4.88 -9.30
N CYS A 103 -0.18 -4.79 -10.63
CA CYS A 103 0.47 -5.75 -11.51
C CYS A 103 1.89 -5.27 -11.87
N ASP A 104 2.90 -5.94 -11.33
CA ASP A 104 4.33 -5.72 -11.59
C ASP A 104 4.80 -4.26 -11.43
N LEU A 105 4.28 -3.51 -10.46
CA LEU A 105 4.78 -2.17 -10.14
C LEU A 105 6.23 -2.23 -9.66
N ARG A 106 7.07 -1.31 -10.14
CA ARG A 106 8.52 -1.29 -9.87
C ARG A 106 8.96 -0.18 -8.93
N ASP A 107 8.21 0.93 -8.82
CA ASP A 107 8.55 1.99 -7.87
C ASP A 107 7.89 1.75 -6.50
N PRO A 108 8.69 1.54 -5.43
CA PRO A 108 8.14 1.38 -4.08
C PRO A 108 7.40 2.63 -3.58
N GLY A 109 7.68 3.81 -4.11
CA GLY A 109 6.92 5.03 -3.83
C GLY A 109 5.48 4.94 -4.34
N ASN A 110 5.27 4.42 -5.55
CA ASN A 110 3.93 4.20 -6.12
C ASN A 110 3.15 3.16 -5.31
N VAL A 111 3.80 2.06 -4.93
CA VAL A 111 3.17 1.02 -4.10
C VAL A 111 2.71 1.59 -2.76
N GLY A 112 3.59 2.29 -2.03
CA GLY A 112 3.22 2.91 -0.76
C GLY A 112 2.12 3.97 -0.90
N THR A 113 2.16 4.77 -1.96
CA THR A 113 1.12 5.77 -2.27
C THR A 113 -0.23 5.10 -2.53
N LEU A 114 -0.27 3.97 -3.24
CA LEU A 114 -1.50 3.22 -3.50
C LEU A 114 -2.05 2.53 -2.23
N ILE A 115 -1.18 2.05 -1.35
CA ILE A 115 -1.61 1.55 -0.03
C ILE A 115 -2.26 2.68 0.78
N ARG A 116 -1.65 3.87 0.80
CA ARG A 116 -2.23 5.05 1.46
C ARG A 116 -3.53 5.52 0.80
N THR A 117 -3.62 5.44 -0.51
CA THR A 117 -4.86 5.72 -1.26
C THR A 117 -5.97 4.75 -0.89
N ALA A 118 -5.66 3.46 -0.80
CA ALA A 118 -6.61 2.43 -0.41
C ALA A 118 -7.20 2.70 0.99
N ASP A 119 -6.37 3.05 1.95
CA ASP A 119 -6.79 3.47 3.30
C ASP A 119 -7.70 4.70 3.24
N ALA A 120 -7.24 5.76 2.58
CA ALA A 120 -7.98 7.03 2.48
C ALA A 120 -9.34 6.90 1.75
N THR A 121 -9.48 5.98 0.82
CA THR A 121 -10.72 5.75 0.04
C THR A 121 -11.59 4.64 0.60
N GLY A 122 -11.15 3.97 1.69
CA GLY A 122 -11.86 2.84 2.27
C GLY A 122 -11.90 1.63 1.33
N ALA A 123 -10.86 1.40 0.55
CA ALA A 123 -10.71 0.19 -0.23
C ALA A 123 -10.54 -1.03 0.68
N ALA A 124 -11.03 -2.18 0.24
CA ALA A 124 -11.05 -3.41 1.02
C ALA A 124 -9.68 -4.07 1.15
N ALA A 125 -8.80 -3.86 0.18
CA ALA A 125 -7.44 -4.39 0.18
C ALA A 125 -6.58 -3.77 -0.93
N VAL A 126 -5.26 -4.01 -0.83
CA VAL A 126 -4.29 -3.88 -1.92
C VAL A 126 -3.66 -5.24 -2.18
N VAL A 127 -3.71 -5.72 -3.42
CA VAL A 127 -3.10 -6.99 -3.82
C VAL A 127 -1.95 -6.70 -4.78
N LEU A 128 -0.74 -7.16 -4.45
CA LEU A 128 0.43 -7.04 -5.30
C LEU A 128 0.65 -8.36 -6.05
N CYS A 129 0.71 -8.28 -7.38
CA CYS A 129 0.89 -9.43 -8.26
C CYS A 129 2.15 -9.30 -9.10
N GLY A 130 2.79 -10.44 -9.37
CA GLY A 130 3.99 -10.52 -10.19
C GLY A 130 5.29 -10.17 -9.44
N PRO A 131 6.43 -10.10 -10.17
CA PRO A 131 7.77 -9.92 -9.58
C PRO A 131 8.08 -8.46 -9.16
N GLY A 132 7.06 -7.63 -8.98
CA GLY A 132 7.19 -6.22 -8.63
C GLY A 132 7.77 -5.94 -7.24
N VAL A 133 7.44 -4.77 -6.74
CA VAL A 133 7.92 -4.27 -5.44
C VAL A 133 7.37 -5.11 -4.29
N ASP A 134 8.25 -5.44 -3.38
CA ASP A 134 7.89 -5.95 -2.07
C ASP A 134 7.24 -4.83 -1.23
N PRO A 135 6.00 -5.00 -0.73
CA PRO A 135 5.32 -3.97 0.08
C PRO A 135 6.08 -3.62 1.35
N THR A 136 6.94 -4.52 1.85
CA THR A 136 7.78 -4.30 3.03
C THR A 136 9.13 -3.64 2.71
N ASN A 137 9.33 -3.18 1.47
CA ASN A 137 10.47 -2.34 1.12
C ASN A 137 10.43 -1.06 1.97
N PRO A 138 11.54 -0.62 2.60
CA PRO A 138 11.56 0.57 3.46
C PRO A 138 10.99 1.83 2.81
N LYS A 139 11.22 2.03 1.50
CA LYS A 139 10.64 3.16 0.76
C LYS A 139 9.12 3.04 0.61
N ALA A 140 8.58 1.81 0.39
CA ALA A 140 7.15 1.57 0.30
C ALA A 140 6.48 1.77 1.67
N LEU A 141 7.09 1.24 2.74
CA LEU A 141 6.62 1.43 4.11
C LEU A 141 6.53 2.91 4.47
N ARG A 142 7.58 3.69 4.22
CA ARG A 142 7.55 5.14 4.46
C ARG A 142 6.49 5.86 3.63
N ALA A 143 6.38 5.53 2.34
CA ALA A 143 5.39 6.15 1.44
C ALA A 143 3.94 5.80 1.83
N SER A 144 3.70 4.66 2.47
CA SER A 144 2.39 4.28 2.98
C SER A 144 1.94 5.11 4.19
N ALA A 145 2.87 5.79 4.86
CA ALA A 145 2.61 6.63 6.05
C ALA A 145 1.78 5.92 7.13
N GLY A 146 2.02 4.61 7.33
CA GLY A 146 1.31 3.79 8.32
C GLY A 146 0.05 3.09 7.80
N SER A 147 -0.50 3.48 6.65
CA SER A 147 -1.71 2.86 6.09
C SER A 147 -1.59 1.35 5.83
N ILE A 148 -0.36 0.84 5.71
CA ILE A 148 -0.09 -0.60 5.58
C ILE A 148 -0.59 -1.43 6.78
N PHE A 149 -0.77 -0.79 7.93
CA PHE A 149 -1.33 -1.43 9.14
C PHE A 149 -2.85 -1.33 9.23
N HIS A 150 -3.50 -0.54 8.35
CA HIS A 150 -4.95 -0.31 8.37
C HIS A 150 -5.69 -1.07 7.28
N VAL A 151 -5.02 -1.32 6.15
CA VAL A 151 -5.60 -1.99 4.97
C VAL A 151 -4.90 -3.32 4.74
N PRO A 152 -5.63 -4.42 4.52
CA PRO A 152 -5.02 -5.68 4.11
C PRO A 152 -4.16 -5.52 2.87
N VAL A 153 -2.87 -5.82 2.99
CA VAL A 153 -1.91 -5.84 1.87
C VAL A 153 -1.52 -7.29 1.61
N VAL A 154 -1.81 -7.78 0.42
CA VAL A 154 -1.64 -9.18 0.03
C VAL A 154 -0.60 -9.28 -1.09
N VAL A 155 0.22 -10.32 -1.07
CA VAL A 155 1.09 -10.70 -2.20
C VAL A 155 0.61 -12.04 -2.72
N ALA A 156 0.21 -12.10 -3.99
CA ALA A 156 -0.36 -13.30 -4.61
C ALA A 156 -0.03 -13.38 -6.11
N GLU A 157 -0.18 -14.57 -6.67
CA GLU A 157 -0.20 -14.72 -8.12
C GLU A 157 -1.50 -14.10 -8.69
N LEU A 158 -1.42 -13.50 -9.88
CA LEU A 158 -2.56 -12.77 -10.46
C LEU A 158 -3.77 -13.68 -10.67
N ASP A 159 -3.58 -14.90 -11.14
CA ASP A 159 -4.67 -15.83 -11.38
C ASP A 159 -5.41 -16.20 -10.10
N ASP A 160 -4.68 -16.45 -9.02
CA ASP A 160 -5.26 -16.75 -7.69
C ASP A 160 -6.03 -15.56 -7.13
N ALA A 161 -5.45 -14.35 -7.26
CA ALA A 161 -6.09 -13.12 -6.81
C ALA A 161 -7.40 -12.86 -7.58
N LEU A 162 -7.40 -12.98 -8.91
CA LEU A 162 -8.59 -12.76 -9.73
C LEU A 162 -9.67 -13.80 -9.45
N ALA A 163 -9.30 -15.06 -9.26
CA ALA A 163 -10.25 -16.12 -8.92
C ALA A 163 -10.93 -15.86 -7.56
N ASP A 164 -10.15 -15.51 -6.54
CA ASP A 164 -10.67 -15.19 -5.20
C ASP A 164 -11.58 -13.95 -5.22
N LEU A 165 -11.16 -12.87 -5.90
CA LEU A 165 -11.94 -11.63 -5.98
C LEU A 165 -13.26 -11.82 -6.74
N ARG A 166 -13.27 -12.62 -7.83
CA ARG A 166 -14.51 -12.98 -8.54
C ARG A 166 -15.43 -13.85 -7.69
N ALA A 167 -14.89 -14.80 -6.93
CA ALA A 167 -15.69 -15.59 -6.00
C ALA A 167 -16.36 -14.73 -4.92
N LYS A 168 -15.78 -13.58 -4.59
CA LYS A 168 -16.33 -12.55 -3.70
C LYS A 168 -17.25 -11.53 -4.41
N GLY A 169 -17.57 -11.76 -5.69
CA GLY A 169 -18.48 -10.95 -6.49
C GLY A 169 -17.85 -9.68 -7.07
N ALA A 170 -16.54 -9.54 -7.07
CA ALA A 170 -15.88 -8.37 -7.64
C ALA A 170 -15.84 -8.42 -9.18
N ARG A 171 -16.22 -7.30 -9.81
CA ARG A 171 -15.98 -7.07 -11.24
C ARG A 171 -14.53 -6.62 -11.43
N VAL A 172 -13.80 -7.27 -12.32
CA VAL A 172 -12.38 -6.99 -12.59
C VAL A 172 -12.25 -5.98 -13.73
N LEU A 173 -11.59 -4.84 -13.47
CA LEU A 173 -11.48 -3.72 -14.40
C LEU A 173 -10.03 -3.33 -14.61
N ALA A 174 -9.57 -3.32 -15.86
CA ALA A 174 -8.23 -2.92 -16.24
C ALA A 174 -8.11 -1.39 -16.33
N SER A 175 -7.11 -0.78 -15.72
CA SER A 175 -6.75 0.61 -15.98
C SER A 175 -5.86 0.68 -17.21
N VAL A 176 -6.35 1.28 -18.29
CA VAL A 176 -5.64 1.43 -19.56
C VAL A 176 -5.53 2.90 -19.97
N ALA A 177 -4.46 3.26 -20.68
CA ALA A 177 -4.24 4.66 -21.08
C ALA A 177 -5.24 5.13 -22.16
N ARG A 178 -5.77 4.21 -22.98
CA ARG A 178 -6.70 4.49 -24.08
C ARG A 178 -7.65 3.31 -24.31
N GLY A 179 -8.83 3.61 -24.86
CA GLY A 179 -9.78 2.58 -25.35
C GLY A 179 -10.64 1.91 -24.28
N GLY A 180 -10.55 2.35 -23.04
CA GLY A 180 -11.47 1.92 -21.97
C GLY A 180 -12.63 2.91 -21.79
N ASP A 181 -13.60 2.49 -20.99
CA ASP A 181 -14.75 3.33 -20.62
C ASP A 181 -14.33 4.46 -19.65
N ASP A 182 -15.08 5.56 -19.70
CA ASP A 182 -14.93 6.63 -18.69
C ASP A 182 -15.34 6.10 -17.29
N PRO A 183 -14.48 6.22 -16.27
CA PRO A 183 -14.80 5.78 -14.92
C PRO A 183 -16.12 6.39 -14.36
N CYS A 184 -16.42 7.63 -14.75
CA CYS A 184 -17.67 8.28 -14.33
C CYS A 184 -18.92 7.68 -14.99
N ALA A 185 -18.78 7.06 -16.17
CA ALA A 185 -19.86 6.38 -16.87
C ALA A 185 -20.03 4.91 -16.44
N CYS A 186 -18.99 4.30 -15.87
CA CYS A 186 -19.03 2.95 -15.35
C CYS A 186 -19.69 2.88 -13.98
N ASP A 187 -20.36 1.76 -13.69
CA ASP A 187 -20.87 1.46 -12.35
C ASP A 187 -19.74 0.86 -11.49
N LEU A 188 -19.30 1.63 -10.50
CA LEU A 188 -18.29 1.24 -9.51
C LEU A 188 -18.86 1.16 -8.08
N THR A 189 -20.19 1.09 -7.94
CA THR A 189 -20.89 1.03 -6.63
C THR A 189 -20.75 -0.33 -5.97
N GLY A 190 -20.69 -1.42 -6.75
CA GLY A 190 -20.49 -2.78 -6.29
C GLY A 190 -19.02 -3.12 -5.99
N PRO A 191 -18.75 -4.36 -5.54
CA PRO A 191 -17.38 -4.85 -5.40
C PRO A 191 -16.64 -4.80 -6.75
N CYS A 192 -15.42 -4.24 -6.76
CA CYS A 192 -14.61 -4.14 -7.98
C CYS A 192 -13.13 -4.29 -7.67
N ALA A 193 -12.41 -4.94 -8.57
CA ALA A 193 -10.96 -5.03 -8.58
C ALA A 193 -10.42 -4.11 -9.68
N LEU A 194 -9.62 -3.11 -9.30
CA LEU A 194 -9.03 -2.14 -10.20
C LEU A 194 -7.57 -2.56 -10.45
N LEU A 195 -7.29 -3.08 -11.64
CA LEU A 195 -5.94 -3.51 -12.03
C LEU A 195 -5.13 -2.30 -12.49
N ILE A 196 -4.00 -2.07 -11.84
CA ILE A 196 -3.04 -1.01 -12.14
C ILE A 196 -1.75 -1.68 -12.63
N GLY A 197 -1.36 -1.37 -13.85
CA GLY A 197 -0.19 -1.98 -14.48
C GLY A 197 1.12 -1.27 -14.16
N ASN A 198 2.21 -1.87 -14.64
CA ASN A 198 3.57 -1.37 -14.55
C ASN A 198 3.70 0.07 -15.09
N GLU A 199 4.57 0.87 -14.50
CA GLU A 199 4.75 2.30 -14.81
C GLU A 199 5.22 2.56 -16.26
N ALA A 200 5.98 1.64 -16.83
CA ALA A 200 6.54 1.79 -18.17
C ALA A 200 5.72 1.10 -19.25
N THR A 201 5.21 -0.10 -18.97
CA THR A 201 4.55 -0.96 -19.96
C THR A 201 3.04 -1.06 -19.78
N GLY A 202 2.50 -0.58 -18.68
CA GLY A 202 1.09 -0.77 -18.34
C GLY A 202 0.75 -2.23 -18.00
N LEU A 203 -0.50 -2.60 -18.22
CA LEU A 203 -0.96 -3.99 -18.19
C LEU A 203 -0.64 -4.68 -19.52
N THR A 204 -0.31 -5.95 -19.47
CA THR A 204 -0.16 -6.74 -20.71
C THR A 204 -1.52 -6.99 -21.37
N GLU A 205 -1.53 -7.24 -22.68
CA GLU A 205 -2.77 -7.61 -23.40
C GLU A 205 -3.42 -8.85 -22.78
N ALA A 206 -2.60 -9.79 -22.30
CA ALA A 206 -3.08 -10.98 -21.62
C ALA A 206 -3.78 -10.63 -20.28
N ASP A 207 -3.26 -9.67 -19.52
CA ASP A 207 -3.89 -9.24 -18.28
C ASP A 207 -5.18 -8.49 -18.54
N VAL A 208 -5.22 -7.62 -19.55
CA VAL A 208 -6.44 -6.91 -19.97
C VAL A 208 -7.51 -7.90 -20.45
N ALA A 209 -7.14 -8.92 -21.21
CA ALA A 209 -8.07 -9.94 -21.69
C ALA A 209 -8.71 -10.79 -20.57
N ARG A 210 -8.11 -10.82 -19.39
CA ARG A 210 -8.67 -11.45 -18.17
C ARG A 210 -9.68 -10.59 -17.45
N CYS A 211 -9.83 -9.30 -17.82
CA CYS A 211 -10.71 -8.36 -17.14
C CYS A 211 -12.11 -8.37 -17.75
N ASP A 212 -13.09 -7.99 -16.95
CA ASP A 212 -14.50 -7.89 -17.34
C ASP A 212 -14.80 -6.56 -18.07
N GLY A 213 -13.81 -5.67 -18.12
CA GLY A 213 -13.85 -4.39 -18.81
C GLY A 213 -12.57 -3.59 -18.56
N SER A 214 -12.47 -2.44 -19.21
CA SER A 214 -11.34 -1.53 -19.03
C SER A 214 -11.80 -0.10 -18.79
N LEU A 215 -11.02 0.65 -18.03
CA LEU A 215 -11.26 2.04 -17.66
C LEU A 215 -10.15 2.92 -18.21
N THR A 216 -10.51 4.06 -18.81
CA THR A 216 -9.56 5.11 -19.23
C THR A 216 -9.94 6.42 -18.55
N ILE A 217 -9.00 6.99 -17.80
CA ILE A 217 -9.18 8.32 -17.21
C ILE A 217 -9.08 9.36 -18.34
N PRO A 218 -10.13 10.18 -18.58
CA PRO A 218 -10.10 11.19 -19.62
C PRO A 218 -9.00 12.22 -19.40
N MET A 219 -8.17 12.45 -20.40
CA MET A 219 -7.10 13.44 -20.38
C MET A 219 -7.36 14.50 -21.46
N VAL A 220 -7.55 15.74 -21.05
CA VAL A 220 -7.82 16.87 -21.98
C VAL A 220 -6.54 17.63 -22.38
N GLY A 221 -5.42 17.28 -21.78
CA GLY A 221 -4.11 17.89 -22.02
C GLY A 221 -3.28 17.13 -23.06
N ARG A 222 -1.96 17.38 -23.05
CA ARG A 222 -0.99 16.77 -23.96
C ARG A 222 -0.29 15.53 -23.41
N ALA A 223 -0.55 15.18 -22.16
CA ALA A 223 0.03 14.00 -21.54
C ALA A 223 -0.53 12.73 -22.19
N GLU A 224 0.34 11.75 -22.44
CA GLU A 224 -0.06 10.47 -23.04
C GLU A 224 -0.51 9.44 -22.02
N SER A 225 -0.06 9.58 -20.78
CA SER A 225 -0.40 8.71 -19.66
C SER A 225 -0.25 9.45 -18.32
N LEU A 226 -0.77 8.85 -17.26
CA LEU A 226 -0.59 9.27 -15.88
C LEU A 226 0.40 8.34 -15.16
N ASN A 227 1.03 8.86 -14.11
CA ASN A 227 1.74 8.00 -13.16
C ASN A 227 0.79 6.94 -12.61
N ALA A 228 1.26 5.70 -12.43
CA ALA A 228 0.45 4.56 -12.00
C ALA A 228 -0.27 4.79 -10.65
N ALA A 229 0.42 5.42 -9.69
CA ALA A 229 -0.21 5.74 -8.40
C ALA A 229 -1.29 6.83 -8.54
N MET A 230 -1.09 7.81 -9.41
CA MET A 230 -2.10 8.83 -9.69
C MET A 230 -3.33 8.23 -10.38
N ALA A 231 -3.13 7.37 -11.37
CA ALA A 231 -4.23 6.66 -12.03
C ALA A 231 -5.04 5.83 -11.03
N GLY A 232 -4.36 5.02 -10.24
CA GLY A 232 -5.00 4.20 -9.21
C GLY A 232 -5.73 5.03 -8.15
N ALA A 233 -5.16 6.18 -7.75
CA ALA A 233 -5.80 7.09 -6.79
C ALA A 233 -7.09 7.72 -7.36
N MET A 234 -7.08 8.14 -8.62
CA MET A 234 -8.27 8.70 -9.26
C MET A 234 -9.39 7.67 -9.40
N LEU A 235 -9.06 6.44 -9.80
CA LEU A 235 -10.03 5.36 -9.92
C LEU A 235 -10.60 4.93 -8.56
N ALA A 236 -9.75 4.80 -7.54
CA ALA A 236 -10.19 4.46 -6.18
C ALA A 236 -11.09 5.56 -5.59
N TYR A 237 -10.74 6.82 -5.82
CA TYR A 237 -11.54 7.97 -5.39
C TYR A 237 -12.90 7.98 -6.09
N GLU A 238 -12.94 7.76 -7.42
CA GLU A 238 -14.19 7.68 -8.17
C GLU A 238 -15.09 6.56 -7.63
N ALA A 239 -14.56 5.36 -7.41
CA ALA A 239 -15.31 4.25 -6.82
C ALA A 239 -15.86 4.58 -5.42
N MET A 240 -15.05 5.26 -4.58
CA MET A 240 -15.49 5.74 -3.26
C MET A 240 -16.64 6.73 -3.38
N VAL A 241 -16.53 7.71 -4.27
CA VAL A 241 -17.55 8.76 -4.43
C VAL A 241 -18.87 8.17 -4.94
N GLN A 242 -18.82 7.26 -5.93
CA GLN A 242 -20.03 6.58 -6.42
C GLN A 242 -20.71 5.77 -5.33
N ARG A 243 -19.97 5.08 -4.47
CA ARG A 243 -20.53 4.35 -3.33
C ARG A 243 -21.16 5.25 -2.28
N ARG A 244 -20.57 6.43 -2.02
CA ARG A 244 -21.11 7.37 -1.03
C ARG A 244 -22.37 8.10 -1.49
N HIS A 245 -22.47 8.41 -2.77
CA HIS A 245 -23.53 9.27 -3.30
C HIS A 245 -24.51 8.55 -4.22
N GLY A 246 -24.27 7.28 -4.55
CA GLY A 246 -24.95 6.58 -5.62
C GLY A 246 -24.58 7.13 -7.01
N ARG A 247 -24.90 6.38 -8.07
CA ARG A 247 -24.61 6.76 -9.46
C ARG A 247 -25.47 7.95 -9.94
N ALA A 248 -26.66 8.13 -9.36
CA ALA A 248 -27.68 9.07 -9.81
C ALA A 248 -27.37 10.57 -9.56
N SER A 249 -26.35 10.90 -8.77
CA SER A 249 -26.05 12.29 -8.39
C SER A 249 -25.03 13.02 -9.27
N ARG A 250 -24.58 12.43 -10.39
CA ARG A 250 -23.55 12.98 -11.26
C ARG A 250 -23.96 13.16 -12.73
N THR A 251 -25.20 13.55 -12.98
CA THR A 251 -25.56 14.12 -14.29
C THR A 251 -25.15 15.60 -14.26
N PHE A 252 -24.02 15.94 -14.90
CA PHE A 252 -23.63 17.31 -15.16
C PHE A 252 -24.39 17.84 -16.37
#